data_bd69a9067ec266792fc1983d632d50fa
#
_entry.id   bd69a9067ec266792fc1983d632d50fa
#
_cell.length_a   1.000
_cell.length_b   1.000
_cell.length_c   1.000
_cell.angle_alpha   90.00
_cell.angle_beta   90.00
_cell.angle_gamma   90.00
#
_symmetry.space_group_name_H-M   'P 1'
#
loop_
_entity.id
_entity.type
_entity.pdbx_description
1 polymer ?
#
loop_
_entity_poly.entity_id
_entity_poly.type
_entity_poly.pdbx_seq_one_letter_code
_entity_poly.pdbx_strand_id
1 'polypeptide(L)'
;MKIAVAGTGYAGLSLAVLLSQHNDVEAVDVAPEKVSLLNEWKSPIKDDEIERFLKEASSGERKLSLSATLDGRRAYSDAELVVIATPTNYDPERNFFDTRYVEQVIELVLEVNPQAVMVVKSTVPVGYTKTLVERYPEGRFLFSPEFLREGHALYDNLHPSRIICGVPSEHPEHELLEGWAHKFVGLLEQGADPAERNRVNADGTRGIPKLVMRATEAEAVKLFSNTYLALRVAYFNELDTYACSRGLDASQIIQGVCLEPRIGSHYNNPSFG
;
A
#
# COMPACT_ATOMS: atom_id res chain seq x y z
N MET A 1 7.79 9.52 15.89
CA MET A 1 8.34 10.30 14.78
C MET A 1 7.23 11.05 14.08
N LYS A 2 7.56 12.10 13.31
CA LYS A 2 6.58 12.82 12.48
C LYS A 2 6.52 12.19 11.08
N ILE A 3 5.32 11.80 10.68
CA ILE A 3 5.07 11.15 9.40
C ILE A 3 3.96 11.93 8.67
N ALA A 4 4.18 12.28 7.43
CA ALA A 4 3.12 12.78 6.57
C ALA A 4 2.67 11.69 5.58
N VAL A 5 1.36 11.63 5.31
CA VAL A 5 0.79 10.70 4.34
C VAL A 5 0.04 11.50 3.28
N ALA A 6 0.52 11.48 2.05
CA ALA A 6 -0.08 12.17 0.91
C ALA A 6 -1.10 11.27 0.21
N GLY A 7 -2.36 11.68 0.24
CA GLY A 7 -3.51 10.96 -0.27
C GLY A 7 -4.25 10.16 0.81
N THR A 8 -5.57 10.31 0.88
CA THR A 8 -6.46 9.62 1.83
C THR A 8 -7.43 8.66 1.13
N GLY A 9 -6.95 7.99 0.09
CA GLY A 9 -7.58 6.81 -0.48
C GLY A 9 -7.36 5.56 0.40
N TYR A 10 -7.74 4.38 -0.07
CA TYR A 10 -7.62 3.13 0.69
C TYR A 10 -6.19 2.89 1.21
N ALA A 11 -5.18 3.01 0.34
CA ALA A 11 -3.79 2.78 0.73
C ALA A 11 -3.27 3.84 1.72
N GLY A 12 -3.48 5.13 1.44
CA GLY A 12 -2.96 6.20 2.28
C GLY A 12 -3.65 6.28 3.63
N LEU A 13 -4.99 6.23 3.66
CA LEU A 13 -5.71 6.35 4.92
C LEU A 13 -5.49 5.14 5.84
N SER A 14 -5.47 3.92 5.30
CA SER A 14 -5.19 2.74 6.11
C SER A 14 -3.79 2.79 6.73
N LEU A 15 -2.78 3.30 5.99
CA LEU A 15 -1.44 3.52 6.54
C LEU A 15 -1.39 4.66 7.55
N ALA A 16 -2.10 5.77 7.30
CA ALA A 16 -2.16 6.87 8.26
C ALA A 16 -2.75 6.41 9.60
N VAL A 17 -3.84 5.63 9.57
CA VAL A 17 -4.44 5.04 10.77
C VAL A 17 -3.50 4.03 11.43
N LEU A 18 -2.89 3.12 10.65
CA LEU A 18 -1.95 2.12 11.17
C LEU A 18 -0.77 2.77 11.90
N LEU A 19 -0.12 3.74 11.26
CA LEU A 19 1.08 4.40 11.77
C LEU A 19 0.79 5.32 12.95
N SER A 20 -0.41 5.95 13.00
CA SER A 20 -0.81 6.88 14.05
C SER A 20 -1.01 6.22 15.42
N GLN A 21 -1.03 4.90 15.50
CA GLN A 21 -1.06 4.17 16.76
C GLN A 21 0.22 4.41 17.58
N HIS A 22 1.35 4.70 16.91
CA HIS A 22 2.67 4.81 17.55
C HIS A 22 3.48 6.03 17.11
N ASN A 23 2.99 6.82 16.16
CA ASN A 23 3.67 7.98 15.59
C ASN A 23 2.72 9.15 15.48
N ASP A 24 3.29 10.35 15.30
CA ASP A 24 2.54 11.57 15.00
C ASP A 24 2.34 11.66 13.49
N VAL A 25 1.09 11.48 13.03
CA VAL A 25 0.76 11.34 11.61
C VAL A 25 -0.13 12.48 11.16
N GLU A 26 0.27 13.14 10.09
CA GLU A 26 -0.54 14.13 9.40
C GLU A 26 -0.92 13.64 7.99
N ALA A 27 -2.21 13.40 7.76
CA ALA A 27 -2.73 13.01 6.46
C ALA A 27 -3.02 14.25 5.60
N VAL A 28 -2.53 14.26 4.37
CA VAL A 28 -2.71 15.36 3.42
C VAL A 28 -3.60 14.90 2.28
N ASP A 29 -4.67 15.65 2.02
CA ASP A 29 -5.53 15.42 0.85
C ASP A 29 -5.93 16.78 0.24
N VAL A 30 -6.34 16.76 -1.02
CA VAL A 30 -6.80 17.96 -1.74
C VAL A 30 -8.31 18.19 -1.59
N ALA A 31 -9.06 17.22 -1.07
CA ALA A 31 -10.51 17.27 -0.89
C ALA A 31 -10.87 17.79 0.52
N PRO A 32 -11.42 19.02 0.65
CA PRO A 32 -11.74 19.60 1.96
C PRO A 32 -12.70 18.76 2.80
N GLU A 33 -13.67 18.10 2.15
CA GLU A 33 -14.65 17.24 2.81
C GLU A 33 -14.00 16.03 3.47
N LYS A 34 -12.98 15.42 2.84
CA LYS A 34 -12.25 14.30 3.42
C LYS A 34 -11.45 14.73 4.65
N VAL A 35 -10.76 15.86 4.55
CA VAL A 35 -10.00 16.43 5.65
C VAL A 35 -10.91 16.77 6.83
N SER A 36 -12.10 17.37 6.58
CA SER A 36 -13.06 17.66 7.63
C SER A 36 -13.55 16.39 8.33
N LEU A 37 -13.94 15.38 7.55
CA LEU A 37 -14.40 14.09 8.10
C LEU A 37 -13.35 13.44 9.00
N LEU A 38 -12.09 13.38 8.54
CA LEU A 38 -11.00 12.78 9.32
C LEU A 38 -10.74 13.51 10.63
N ASN A 39 -10.77 14.85 10.63
CA ASN A 39 -10.61 15.65 11.85
C ASN A 39 -11.81 15.54 12.80
N GLU A 40 -12.95 15.07 12.30
CA GLU A 40 -14.13 14.68 13.12
C GLU A 40 -14.11 13.19 13.49
N TRP A 41 -13.04 12.46 13.28
CA TRP A 41 -12.94 11.02 13.49
C TRP A 41 -13.94 10.19 12.68
N LYS A 42 -14.25 10.62 11.46
CA LYS A 42 -15.13 9.93 10.51
C LYS A 42 -14.34 9.49 9.29
N SER A 43 -14.62 8.29 8.82
CA SER A 43 -13.96 7.79 7.61
C SER A 43 -14.56 8.41 6.34
N PRO A 44 -13.74 8.96 5.42
CA PRO A 44 -14.19 9.42 4.12
C PRO A 44 -14.33 8.30 3.08
N ILE A 45 -13.98 7.08 3.44
CA ILE A 45 -14.04 5.88 2.58
C ILE A 45 -14.71 4.75 3.34
N LYS A 46 -15.25 3.79 2.61
CA LYS A 46 -15.89 2.60 3.20
C LYS A 46 -14.85 1.54 3.52
N ASP A 47 -14.51 1.38 4.79
CA ASP A 47 -13.61 0.33 5.32
C ASP A 47 -13.95 0.12 6.80
N ASP A 48 -14.46 -1.06 7.11
CA ASP A 48 -15.03 -1.36 8.43
C ASP A 48 -13.99 -1.20 9.56
N GLU A 49 -12.74 -1.57 9.33
CA GLU A 49 -11.68 -1.44 10.31
C GLU A 49 -11.24 0.02 10.51
N ILE A 50 -11.17 0.82 9.45
CA ILE A 50 -10.90 2.27 9.56
C ILE A 50 -12.01 2.94 10.36
N GLU A 51 -13.27 2.66 10.03
CA GLU A 51 -14.43 3.22 10.74
C GLU A 51 -14.39 2.84 12.22
N ARG A 52 -14.06 1.58 12.54
CA ARG A 52 -13.92 1.10 13.91
C ARG A 52 -12.81 1.83 14.67
N PHE A 53 -11.61 1.93 14.09
CA PHE A 53 -10.46 2.60 14.71
C PHE A 53 -10.73 4.08 14.99
N LEU A 54 -11.32 4.79 14.02
CA LEU A 54 -11.66 6.21 14.18
C LEU A 54 -12.75 6.40 15.24
N LYS A 55 -13.75 5.52 15.29
CA LYS A 55 -14.79 5.55 16.33
C LYS A 55 -14.21 5.31 17.73
N GLU A 56 -13.34 4.30 17.87
CA GLU A 56 -12.63 4.00 19.13
C GLU A 56 -11.73 5.16 19.56
N ALA A 57 -11.11 5.88 18.60
CA ALA A 57 -10.32 7.08 18.90
C ALA A 57 -11.21 8.23 19.38
N SER A 58 -12.36 8.44 18.74
CA SER A 58 -13.33 9.46 19.14
C SER A 58 -13.90 9.23 20.53
N SER A 59 -14.10 7.97 20.95
CA SER A 59 -14.58 7.61 22.29
C SER A 59 -13.48 7.59 23.36
N GLY A 60 -12.20 7.71 22.97
CA GLY A 60 -11.06 7.60 23.87
C GLY A 60 -10.64 6.18 24.22
N GLU A 61 -11.27 5.15 23.62
CA GLU A 61 -10.89 3.74 23.80
C GLU A 61 -9.56 3.39 23.12
N ARG A 62 -9.22 4.12 22.06
CA ARG A 62 -7.97 3.97 21.32
C ARG A 62 -7.23 5.30 21.23
N LYS A 63 -5.92 5.26 21.40
CA LYS A 63 -5.08 6.44 21.17
C LYS A 63 -4.54 6.41 19.74
N LEU A 64 -4.92 7.39 18.92
CA LEU A 64 -4.35 7.69 17.63
C LEU A 64 -3.81 9.12 17.63
N SER A 65 -2.58 9.32 17.15
CA SER A 65 -2.01 10.64 16.90
C SER A 65 -2.15 10.94 15.41
N LEU A 66 -3.38 11.24 14.99
CA LEU A 66 -3.76 11.48 13.60
C LEU A 66 -4.46 12.82 13.45
N SER A 67 -4.00 13.62 12.49
CA SER A 67 -4.67 14.83 12.01
C SER A 67 -4.71 14.82 10.49
N ALA A 68 -5.56 15.66 9.90
CA ALA A 68 -5.65 15.81 8.45
C ALA A 68 -5.59 17.29 8.06
N THR A 69 -4.98 17.60 6.91
CA THR A 69 -4.81 18.96 6.41
C THR A 69 -4.87 19.05 4.88
N LEU A 70 -5.24 20.24 4.39
CA LEU A 70 -5.10 20.62 2.97
C LEU A 70 -3.71 21.22 2.69
N ASP A 71 -2.98 21.62 3.74
CA ASP A 71 -1.69 22.30 3.64
C ASP A 71 -0.53 21.30 3.66
N GLY A 72 -0.25 20.72 2.48
CA GLY A 72 0.87 19.81 2.31
C GLY A 72 2.22 20.47 2.58
N ARG A 73 2.37 21.78 2.26
CA ARG A 73 3.60 22.54 2.52
C ARG A 73 3.96 22.52 4.01
N ARG A 74 2.99 22.76 4.85
CA ARG A 74 3.17 22.72 6.31
C ARG A 74 3.43 21.30 6.80
N ALA A 75 2.63 20.34 6.33
CA ALA A 75 2.72 18.95 6.78
C ALA A 75 4.06 18.29 6.44
N TYR A 76 4.65 18.62 5.28
CA TYR A 76 5.92 18.03 4.85
C TYR A 76 7.15 18.74 5.45
N SER A 77 7.02 20.00 5.89
CA SER A 77 8.16 20.83 6.29
C SER A 77 8.97 20.26 7.48
N ASP A 78 8.36 19.49 8.35
CA ASP A 78 8.98 18.88 9.53
C ASP A 78 8.78 17.36 9.62
N ALA A 79 8.24 16.73 8.55
CA ALA A 79 8.08 15.29 8.46
C ALA A 79 9.45 14.60 8.26
N GLU A 80 9.74 13.59 9.07
CA GLU A 80 10.92 12.74 8.87
C GLU A 80 10.69 11.74 7.73
N LEU A 81 9.43 11.34 7.54
CA LEU A 81 8.99 10.37 6.53
C LEU A 81 7.73 10.88 5.84
N VAL A 82 7.71 10.84 4.51
CA VAL A 82 6.53 11.16 3.70
C VAL A 82 6.11 9.92 2.91
N VAL A 83 4.93 9.40 3.21
CA VAL A 83 4.34 8.28 2.46
C VAL A 83 3.48 8.84 1.33
N ILE A 84 3.79 8.49 0.10
CA ILE A 84 3.09 8.97 -1.10
C ILE A 84 2.13 7.88 -1.59
N ALA A 85 0.83 8.10 -1.36
CA ALA A 85 -0.25 7.18 -1.73
C ALA A 85 -1.32 7.90 -2.58
N THR A 86 -0.87 8.80 -3.43
CA THR A 86 -1.73 9.54 -4.37
C THR A 86 -2.20 8.62 -5.50
N PRO A 87 -3.36 8.90 -6.11
CA PRO A 87 -3.87 8.12 -7.24
C PRO A 87 -2.89 8.12 -8.42
N THR A 88 -2.73 6.95 -9.03
CA THR A 88 -2.03 6.77 -10.31
C THR A 88 -2.99 6.05 -11.25
N ASN A 89 -3.54 6.78 -12.22
CA ASN A 89 -4.47 6.22 -13.19
C ASN A 89 -3.69 5.61 -14.36
N TYR A 90 -4.08 4.41 -14.77
CA TYR A 90 -3.56 3.79 -15.98
C TYR A 90 -4.45 4.16 -17.16
N ASP A 91 -3.85 4.74 -18.20
CA ASP A 91 -4.50 5.00 -19.49
C ASP A 91 -4.18 3.83 -20.45
N PRO A 92 -5.15 2.93 -20.73
CA PRO A 92 -4.92 1.76 -21.58
C PRO A 92 -4.72 2.13 -23.05
N GLU A 93 -5.23 3.28 -23.53
CA GLU A 93 -5.06 3.71 -24.92
C GLU A 93 -3.63 4.19 -25.19
N ARG A 94 -3.02 4.83 -24.18
CA ARG A 94 -1.67 5.36 -24.24
C ARG A 94 -0.62 4.44 -23.65
N ASN A 95 -1.06 3.35 -22.99
CA ASN A 95 -0.22 2.45 -22.21
C ASN A 95 0.66 3.23 -21.21
N PHE A 96 0.03 4.14 -20.45
CA PHE A 96 0.71 5.13 -19.63
C PHE A 96 0.10 5.21 -18.23
N PHE A 97 0.97 5.25 -17.21
CA PHE A 97 0.57 5.57 -15.84
C PHE A 97 0.69 7.08 -15.60
N ASP A 98 -0.38 7.69 -15.14
CA ASP A 98 -0.37 9.10 -14.74
C ASP A 98 0.23 9.25 -13.35
N THR A 99 1.51 9.57 -13.29
CA THR A 99 2.28 9.77 -12.06
C THR A 99 2.37 11.23 -11.62
N ARG A 100 1.65 12.15 -12.28
CA ARG A 100 1.72 13.60 -12.00
C ARG A 100 1.48 13.95 -10.54
N TYR A 101 0.53 13.30 -9.89
CA TYR A 101 0.25 13.57 -8.48
C TYR A 101 1.35 13.08 -7.54
N VAL A 102 2.03 12.00 -7.88
CA VAL A 102 3.23 11.53 -7.16
C VAL A 102 4.35 12.57 -7.28
N GLU A 103 4.60 13.05 -8.51
CA GLU A 103 5.66 14.03 -8.80
C GLU A 103 5.37 15.38 -8.14
N GLN A 104 4.12 15.85 -8.11
CA GLN A 104 3.73 17.08 -7.41
C GLN A 104 4.03 17.01 -5.90
N VAL A 105 3.79 15.86 -5.27
CA VAL A 105 4.15 15.66 -3.86
C VAL A 105 5.66 15.69 -3.68
N ILE A 106 6.40 14.98 -4.54
CA ILE A 106 7.88 14.94 -4.51
C ILE A 106 8.45 16.35 -4.62
N GLU A 107 8.03 17.12 -5.62
CA GLU A 107 8.50 18.49 -5.85
C GLU A 107 8.24 19.39 -4.64
N LEU A 108 7.04 19.28 -4.05
CA LEU A 108 6.70 20.05 -2.86
C LEU A 108 7.53 19.63 -1.64
N VAL A 109 7.76 18.32 -1.44
CA VAL A 109 8.63 17.83 -0.36
C VAL A 109 10.05 18.34 -0.52
N LEU A 110 10.63 18.23 -1.73
CA LEU A 110 11.98 18.72 -2.01
C LEU A 110 12.12 20.23 -1.78
N GLU A 111 11.08 21.00 -2.10
CA GLU A 111 11.08 22.46 -1.86
C GLU A 111 11.11 22.81 -0.37
N VAL A 112 10.34 22.11 0.48
CA VAL A 112 10.15 22.50 1.89
C VAL A 112 10.99 21.70 2.86
N ASN A 113 11.40 20.47 2.50
CA ASN A 113 12.16 19.56 3.36
C ASN A 113 12.92 18.49 2.55
N PRO A 114 14.03 18.85 1.88
CA PRO A 114 14.78 17.91 1.03
C PRO A 114 15.44 16.76 1.82
N GLN A 115 15.42 16.81 3.15
CA GLN A 115 15.98 15.74 3.99
C GLN A 115 14.97 14.65 4.33
N ALA A 116 13.66 14.86 4.07
CA ALA A 116 12.64 13.87 4.32
C ALA A 116 12.84 12.64 3.43
N VAL A 117 12.61 11.45 3.99
CA VAL A 117 12.58 10.22 3.18
C VAL A 117 11.17 10.03 2.63
N MET A 118 11.07 9.82 1.33
CA MET A 118 9.81 9.63 0.62
C MET A 118 9.61 8.15 0.30
N VAL A 119 8.49 7.56 0.74
CA VAL A 119 8.11 6.19 0.41
C VAL A 119 6.96 6.22 -0.60
N VAL A 120 7.24 5.83 -1.82
CA VAL A 120 6.20 5.69 -2.86
C VAL A 120 5.43 4.41 -2.60
N LYS A 121 4.12 4.56 -2.33
CA LYS A 121 3.15 3.47 -2.16
C LYS A 121 2.20 3.35 -3.34
N SER A 122 2.08 4.40 -4.14
CA SER A 122 1.27 4.41 -5.35
C SER A 122 1.73 3.35 -6.33
N THR A 123 0.82 2.77 -7.10
CA THR A 123 1.16 1.82 -8.17
C THR A 123 1.86 2.55 -9.30
N VAL A 124 3.07 2.13 -9.61
CA VAL A 124 3.94 2.77 -10.61
C VAL A 124 4.54 1.71 -11.54
N PRO A 125 5.01 2.10 -12.73
CA PRO A 125 5.72 1.20 -13.64
C PRO A 125 7.01 0.65 -13.03
N VAL A 126 7.43 -0.53 -13.49
CA VAL A 126 8.74 -1.09 -13.12
C VAL A 126 9.87 -0.18 -13.64
N GLY A 127 10.78 0.20 -12.75
CA GLY A 127 11.87 1.14 -13.02
C GLY A 127 11.55 2.59 -12.66
N TYR A 128 10.35 2.89 -12.17
CA TYR A 128 9.95 4.26 -11.85
C TYR A 128 10.82 4.90 -10.77
N THR A 129 11.14 4.19 -9.69
CA THR A 129 11.99 4.73 -8.63
C THR A 129 13.39 5.08 -9.16
N LYS A 130 13.92 4.31 -10.10
CA LYS A 130 15.19 4.63 -10.77
C LYS A 130 15.08 5.96 -11.53
N THR A 131 13.98 6.17 -12.27
CA THR A 131 13.78 7.45 -12.98
C THR A 131 13.62 8.62 -12.04
N LEU A 132 13.06 8.42 -10.83
CA LEU A 132 13.01 9.45 -9.80
C LEU A 132 14.41 9.86 -9.32
N VAL A 133 15.30 8.89 -9.08
CA VAL A 133 16.69 9.17 -8.67
C VAL A 133 17.44 9.94 -9.77
N GLU A 134 17.22 9.59 -11.04
CA GLU A 134 17.83 10.29 -12.17
C GLU A 134 17.31 11.73 -12.32
N ARG A 135 16.03 11.95 -12.07
CA ARG A 135 15.37 13.27 -12.21
C ARG A 135 15.56 14.17 -11.01
N TYR A 136 15.61 13.59 -9.82
CA TYR A 136 15.72 14.29 -8.53
C TYR A 136 16.85 13.66 -7.70
N PRO A 137 18.12 13.88 -8.06
CA PRO A 137 19.26 13.19 -7.44
C PRO A 137 19.47 13.53 -5.95
N GLU A 138 18.88 14.62 -5.48
CA GLU A 138 18.86 15.02 -4.05
C GLU A 138 17.74 14.35 -3.24
N GLY A 139 16.77 13.72 -3.91
CA GLY A 139 15.59 13.15 -3.29
C GLY A 139 15.85 11.76 -2.73
N ARG A 140 15.38 11.50 -1.51
CA ARG A 140 15.52 10.23 -0.80
C ARG A 140 14.28 9.36 -1.00
N PHE A 141 14.33 8.45 -1.97
CA PHE A 141 13.20 7.62 -2.37
C PHE A 141 13.32 6.19 -1.89
N LEU A 142 12.20 5.64 -1.42
CA LEU A 142 11.95 4.22 -1.24
C LEU A 142 10.68 3.83 -2.00
N PHE A 143 10.54 2.58 -2.36
CA PHE A 143 9.31 2.04 -2.91
C PHE A 143 8.78 0.93 -2.00
N SER A 144 7.50 0.94 -1.69
CA SER A 144 6.90 -0.14 -0.92
C SER A 144 5.56 -0.54 -1.54
N PRO A 145 5.49 -1.71 -2.21
CA PRO A 145 4.25 -2.17 -2.83
C PRO A 145 3.14 -2.34 -1.79
N GLU A 146 1.90 -2.10 -2.22
CA GLU A 146 0.71 -2.42 -1.46
C GLU A 146 0.03 -3.68 -2.01
N PHE A 147 -0.63 -4.44 -1.13
CA PHE A 147 -1.34 -5.68 -1.47
C PHE A 147 -2.72 -5.69 -0.84
N LEU A 148 -3.38 -4.55 -0.82
CA LEU A 148 -4.65 -4.30 -0.14
C LEU A 148 -5.83 -4.69 -1.02
N ARG A 149 -6.94 -5.02 -0.35
CA ARG A 149 -8.27 -5.12 -0.96
C ARG A 149 -9.08 -3.87 -0.60
N GLU A 150 -9.73 -3.27 -1.57
CA GLU A 150 -10.65 -2.15 -1.31
C GLU A 150 -11.76 -2.57 -0.32
N GLY A 151 -12.04 -1.69 0.64
CA GLY A 151 -12.97 -1.98 1.73
C GLY A 151 -12.42 -2.83 2.87
N HIS A 152 -11.19 -3.36 2.75
CA HIS A 152 -10.49 -4.14 3.76
C HIS A 152 -9.05 -3.68 3.96
N ALA A 153 -8.74 -2.45 3.57
CA ALA A 153 -7.36 -1.97 3.49
C ALA A 153 -6.65 -1.94 4.84
N LEU A 154 -7.32 -1.47 5.90
CA LEU A 154 -6.72 -1.49 7.24
C LEU A 154 -6.60 -2.91 7.79
N TYR A 155 -7.59 -3.78 7.55
CA TYR A 155 -7.48 -5.19 7.92
C TYR A 155 -6.25 -5.84 7.30
N ASP A 156 -6.03 -5.64 5.99
CA ASP A 156 -4.88 -6.21 5.29
C ASP A 156 -3.54 -5.64 5.78
N ASN A 157 -3.51 -4.38 6.24
CA ASN A 157 -2.34 -3.78 6.89
C ASN A 157 -2.12 -4.25 8.34
N LEU A 158 -3.20 -4.57 9.08
CA LEU A 158 -3.11 -5.16 10.41
C LEU A 158 -2.63 -6.62 10.35
N HIS A 159 -3.00 -7.35 9.28
CA HIS A 159 -2.69 -8.77 9.07
C HIS A 159 -1.90 -9.01 7.77
N PRO A 160 -0.73 -8.36 7.60
CA PRO A 160 0.00 -8.43 6.35
C PRO A 160 0.56 -9.81 6.10
N SER A 161 0.40 -10.33 4.88
CA SER A 161 1.05 -11.57 4.47
C SER A 161 2.57 -11.43 4.41
N ARG A 162 3.05 -10.23 4.07
CA ARG A 162 4.45 -9.83 3.96
C ARG A 162 4.57 -8.32 3.96
N ILE A 163 5.75 -7.80 4.31
CA ILE A 163 6.11 -6.39 4.18
C ILE A 163 7.34 -6.29 3.28
N ILE A 164 7.25 -5.47 2.23
CA ILE A 164 8.34 -5.29 1.26
C ILE A 164 8.70 -3.80 1.17
N CYS A 165 10.00 -3.51 1.17
CA CYS A 165 10.52 -2.19 0.90
C CYS A 165 11.69 -2.27 -0.09
N GLY A 166 11.60 -1.48 -1.15
CA GLY A 166 12.60 -1.36 -2.20
C GLY A 166 13.50 -0.16 -1.98
N VAL A 167 14.80 -0.35 -2.17
CA VAL A 167 15.84 0.67 -2.05
C VAL A 167 16.49 0.86 -3.44
N PRO A 168 16.61 2.10 -3.96
CA PRO A 168 17.31 2.34 -5.21
C PRO A 168 18.81 2.07 -5.06
N SER A 169 19.35 1.18 -5.91
CA SER A 169 20.76 0.78 -5.85
C SER A 169 21.71 1.87 -6.31
N GLU A 170 21.22 2.75 -7.18
CA GLU A 170 22.00 3.78 -7.86
C GLU A 170 22.13 5.08 -7.05
N HIS A 171 21.41 5.18 -5.91
CA HIS A 171 21.39 6.40 -5.09
C HIS A 171 22.70 6.55 -4.31
N PRO A 172 23.31 7.77 -4.27
CA PRO A 172 24.56 8.00 -3.52
C PRO A 172 24.48 7.68 -2.04
N GLU A 173 23.31 7.89 -1.41
CA GLU A 173 23.05 7.59 -0.01
C GLU A 173 22.38 6.21 0.19
N HIS A 174 22.73 5.20 -0.64
CA HIS A 174 22.10 3.88 -0.61
C HIS A 174 22.08 3.25 0.79
N GLU A 175 23.20 3.28 1.53
CA GLU A 175 23.28 2.71 2.89
C GLU A 175 22.33 3.40 3.88
N LEU A 176 22.22 4.72 3.79
CA LEU A 176 21.26 5.49 4.60
C LEU A 176 19.83 5.08 4.26
N LEU A 177 19.51 4.95 2.98
CA LEU A 177 18.19 4.54 2.51
C LEU A 177 17.85 3.09 2.90
N GLU A 178 18.83 2.19 2.91
CA GLU A 178 18.64 0.83 3.41
C GLU A 178 18.28 0.83 4.91
N GLY A 179 18.95 1.67 5.71
CA GLY A 179 18.59 1.88 7.10
C GLY A 179 17.15 2.41 7.28
N TRP A 180 16.73 3.34 6.43
CA TRP A 180 15.35 3.84 6.42
C TRP A 180 14.34 2.80 5.94
N ALA A 181 14.69 1.94 4.98
CA ALA A 181 13.84 0.85 4.55
C ALA A 181 13.56 -0.15 5.69
N HIS A 182 14.59 -0.53 6.44
CA HIS A 182 14.43 -1.36 7.64
C HIS A 182 13.58 -0.66 8.71
N LYS A 183 13.79 0.64 8.94
CA LYS A 183 12.98 1.44 9.86
C LYS A 183 11.52 1.48 9.43
N PHE A 184 11.23 1.73 8.14
CA PHE A 184 9.88 1.75 7.60
C PHE A 184 9.17 0.40 7.73
N VAL A 185 9.85 -0.70 7.39
CA VAL A 185 9.35 -2.07 7.58
C VAL A 185 9.02 -2.32 9.06
N GLY A 186 9.87 -1.86 9.97
CA GLY A 186 9.64 -1.93 11.42
C GLY A 186 8.43 -1.14 11.89
N LEU A 187 8.17 0.06 11.31
CA LEU A 187 6.98 0.86 11.62
C LEU A 187 5.69 0.16 11.21
N LEU A 188 5.68 -0.48 10.04
CA LEU A 188 4.51 -1.26 9.57
C LEU A 188 4.27 -2.49 10.46
N GLU A 189 5.34 -3.22 10.83
CA GLU A 189 5.24 -4.35 11.77
C GLU A 189 4.76 -3.89 13.16
N GLN A 190 5.20 -2.72 13.63
CA GLN A 190 4.77 -2.16 14.90
C GLN A 190 3.27 -1.86 14.93
N GLY A 191 2.73 -1.36 13.81
CA GLY A 191 1.30 -1.07 13.67
C GLY A 191 0.44 -2.32 13.46
N ALA A 192 1.00 -3.42 12.98
CA ALA A 192 0.28 -4.67 12.73
C ALA A 192 -0.27 -5.30 14.02
N ASP A 193 -1.27 -6.18 13.88
CA ASP A 193 -1.84 -6.91 15.00
C ASP A 193 -0.73 -7.67 15.77
N PRO A 194 -0.67 -7.56 17.10
CA PRO A 194 0.34 -8.24 17.90
C PRO A 194 0.42 -9.76 17.70
N ALA A 195 -0.68 -10.42 17.32
CA ALA A 195 -0.71 -11.85 17.03
C ALA A 195 0.16 -12.20 15.80
N GLU A 196 0.24 -11.30 14.82
CA GLU A 196 1.03 -11.51 13.60
C GLU A 196 2.54 -11.59 13.86
N ARG A 197 3.02 -10.94 14.92
CA ARG A 197 4.45 -10.98 15.31
C ARG A 197 4.90 -12.37 15.77
N ASN A 198 3.97 -13.21 16.21
CA ASN A 198 4.23 -14.58 16.69
C ASN A 198 3.67 -15.65 15.76
N ARG A 199 3.07 -15.26 14.63
CA ARG A 199 2.54 -16.19 13.63
C ARG A 199 3.62 -17.17 13.19
N VAL A 200 3.28 -18.46 13.10
CA VAL A 200 4.16 -19.48 12.51
C VAL A 200 3.79 -19.62 11.03
N ASN A 201 4.75 -19.37 10.16
CA ASN A 201 4.59 -19.49 8.72
C ASN A 201 4.72 -20.95 8.26
N ALA A 202 4.29 -21.24 7.03
CA ALA A 202 4.33 -22.60 6.47
C ALA A 202 5.76 -23.20 6.38
N ASP A 203 6.77 -22.35 6.28
CA ASP A 203 8.19 -22.73 6.28
C ASP A 203 8.82 -22.85 7.69
N GLY A 204 8.02 -22.68 8.74
CA GLY A 204 8.45 -22.73 10.14
C GLY A 204 9.06 -21.44 10.67
N THR A 205 9.22 -20.40 9.86
CA THR A 205 9.64 -19.07 10.34
C THR A 205 8.55 -18.42 11.18
N ARG A 206 8.92 -17.43 12.01
CA ARG A 206 7.96 -16.72 12.87
C ARG A 206 7.87 -15.26 12.49
N GLY A 207 6.69 -14.71 12.73
CA GLY A 207 6.36 -13.30 12.49
C GLY A 207 6.01 -13.00 11.04
N ILE A 208 5.93 -11.73 10.74
CA ILE A 208 5.60 -11.24 9.40
C ILE A 208 6.84 -11.36 8.50
N PRO A 209 6.78 -12.05 7.35
CA PRO A 209 7.86 -12.06 6.37
C PRO A 209 8.21 -10.63 5.91
N LYS A 210 9.48 -10.26 6.01
CA LYS A 210 9.99 -8.92 5.68
C LYS A 210 11.08 -9.02 4.64
N LEU A 211 10.99 -8.22 3.58
CA LEU A 211 11.96 -8.19 2.51
C LEU A 211 12.39 -6.75 2.24
N VAL A 212 13.67 -6.45 2.42
CA VAL A 212 14.31 -5.25 1.88
C VAL A 212 15.08 -5.70 0.65
N MET A 213 14.82 -5.06 -0.48
CA MET A 213 15.35 -5.45 -1.78
C MET A 213 15.59 -4.23 -2.66
N ARG A 214 16.08 -4.41 -3.89
CA ARG A 214 16.19 -3.29 -4.83
C ARG A 214 14.81 -2.77 -5.24
N ALA A 215 14.70 -1.46 -5.48
CA ALA A 215 13.41 -0.81 -5.76
C ALA A 215 12.73 -1.38 -7.01
N THR A 216 13.49 -1.58 -8.09
CA THR A 216 12.96 -2.12 -9.35
C THR A 216 12.39 -3.54 -9.16
N GLU A 217 13.02 -4.37 -8.35
CA GLU A 217 12.51 -5.70 -8.02
C GLU A 217 11.25 -5.62 -7.16
N ALA A 218 11.17 -4.68 -6.22
CA ALA A 218 9.97 -4.47 -5.43
C ALA A 218 8.78 -4.00 -6.28
N GLU A 219 9.02 -3.13 -7.28
CA GLU A 219 8.02 -2.72 -8.27
C GLU A 219 7.56 -3.92 -9.11
N ALA A 220 8.50 -4.76 -9.56
CA ALA A 220 8.19 -5.99 -10.29
C ALA A 220 7.38 -6.98 -9.45
N VAL A 221 7.64 -7.11 -8.15
CA VAL A 221 6.83 -7.95 -7.25
C VAL A 221 5.36 -7.51 -7.26
N LYS A 222 5.08 -6.19 -7.24
CA LYS A 222 3.70 -5.68 -7.34
C LYS A 222 3.05 -6.08 -8.67
N LEU A 223 3.75 -5.82 -9.79
CA LEU A 223 3.25 -6.14 -11.12
C LEU A 223 2.93 -7.63 -11.25
N PHE A 224 3.90 -8.49 -10.92
CA PHE A 224 3.73 -9.94 -11.12
C PHE A 224 2.75 -10.56 -10.15
N SER A 225 2.62 -10.05 -8.91
CA SER A 225 1.57 -10.49 -7.99
C SER A 225 0.18 -10.20 -8.58
N ASN A 226 -0.07 -8.99 -9.07
CA ASN A 226 -1.36 -8.63 -9.65
C ASN A 226 -1.64 -9.41 -10.94
N THR A 227 -0.64 -9.56 -11.81
CA THR A 227 -0.77 -10.34 -13.06
C THR A 227 -1.10 -11.80 -12.77
N TYR A 228 -0.48 -12.42 -11.76
CA TYR A 228 -0.80 -13.78 -11.37
C TYR A 228 -2.26 -13.92 -10.93
N LEU A 229 -2.76 -12.99 -10.11
CA LEU A 229 -4.15 -13.01 -9.68
C LEU A 229 -5.11 -12.82 -10.86
N ALA A 230 -4.78 -11.92 -11.80
CA ALA A 230 -5.56 -11.72 -13.03
C ALA A 230 -5.58 -12.99 -13.90
N LEU A 231 -4.45 -13.70 -14.04
CA LEU A 231 -4.40 -14.99 -14.74
C LEU A 231 -5.29 -16.05 -14.09
N ARG A 232 -5.38 -16.07 -12.77
CA ARG A 232 -6.30 -17.00 -12.09
C ARG A 232 -7.75 -16.68 -12.41
N VAL A 233 -8.16 -15.42 -12.38
CA VAL A 233 -9.52 -15.02 -12.76
C VAL A 233 -9.79 -15.41 -14.21
N ALA A 234 -8.86 -15.13 -15.12
CA ALA A 234 -8.99 -15.51 -16.54
C ALA A 234 -9.15 -17.03 -16.72
N TYR A 235 -8.37 -17.83 -15.97
CA TYR A 235 -8.50 -19.28 -16.02
C TYR A 235 -9.90 -19.77 -15.63
N PHE A 236 -10.46 -19.24 -14.54
CA PHE A 236 -11.81 -19.65 -14.10
C PHE A 236 -12.91 -19.10 -15.03
N ASN A 237 -12.71 -17.95 -15.67
CA ASN A 237 -13.60 -17.46 -16.72
C ASN A 237 -13.62 -18.40 -17.94
N GLU A 238 -12.45 -18.87 -18.39
CA GLU A 238 -12.36 -19.85 -19.48
C GLU A 238 -13.00 -21.19 -19.09
N LEU A 239 -12.82 -21.66 -17.85
CA LEU A 239 -13.45 -22.86 -17.32
C LEU A 239 -14.99 -22.71 -17.35
N ASP A 240 -15.51 -21.57 -16.89
CA ASP A 240 -16.95 -21.29 -16.89
C ASP A 240 -17.51 -21.27 -18.33
N THR A 241 -16.83 -20.61 -19.25
CA THR A 241 -17.18 -20.56 -20.68
C THR A 241 -17.22 -21.97 -21.30
N TYR A 242 -16.20 -22.79 -21.00
CA TYR A 242 -16.15 -24.19 -21.45
C TYR A 242 -17.33 -24.98 -20.90
N ALA A 243 -17.61 -24.89 -19.60
CA ALA A 243 -18.70 -25.60 -18.94
C ALA A 243 -20.04 -25.20 -19.57
N CYS A 244 -20.31 -23.91 -19.73
CA CYS A 244 -21.51 -23.40 -20.37
C CYS A 244 -21.66 -23.93 -21.79
N SER A 245 -20.60 -23.93 -22.60
CA SER A 245 -20.64 -24.44 -23.99
C SER A 245 -20.94 -25.93 -24.12
N ARG A 246 -20.76 -26.68 -23.05
CA ARG A 246 -20.98 -28.14 -22.99
C ARG A 246 -22.19 -28.54 -22.15
N GLY A 247 -22.96 -27.59 -21.63
CA GLY A 247 -24.10 -27.86 -20.74
C GLY A 247 -23.68 -28.49 -19.40
N LEU A 248 -22.47 -28.20 -18.93
CA LEU A 248 -21.93 -28.68 -17.65
C LEU A 248 -22.18 -27.68 -16.55
N ASP A 249 -22.15 -28.13 -15.30
CA ASP A 249 -22.22 -27.28 -14.11
C ASP A 249 -20.82 -26.78 -13.73
N ALA A 250 -20.53 -25.54 -14.06
CA ALA A 250 -19.25 -24.88 -13.77
C ALA A 250 -18.95 -24.85 -12.27
N SER A 251 -19.96 -24.65 -11.40
CA SER A 251 -19.78 -24.60 -9.96
C SER A 251 -19.22 -25.91 -9.39
N GLN A 252 -19.77 -27.05 -9.83
CA GLN A 252 -19.27 -28.35 -9.40
C GLN A 252 -17.84 -28.62 -9.91
N ILE A 253 -17.55 -28.20 -11.14
CA ILE A 253 -16.19 -28.37 -11.71
C ILE A 253 -15.20 -27.50 -10.91
N ILE A 254 -15.51 -26.21 -10.67
CA ILE A 254 -14.66 -25.29 -9.87
C ILE A 254 -14.43 -25.86 -8.48
N GLN A 255 -15.48 -26.33 -7.81
CA GLN A 255 -15.36 -26.96 -6.51
C GLN A 255 -14.38 -28.14 -6.52
N GLY A 256 -14.51 -29.04 -7.49
CA GLY A 256 -13.63 -30.21 -7.62
C GLY A 256 -12.18 -29.83 -7.92
N VAL A 257 -11.95 -28.89 -8.85
CA VAL A 257 -10.61 -28.38 -9.19
C VAL A 257 -9.93 -27.72 -7.99
N CYS A 258 -10.67 -26.94 -7.21
CA CYS A 258 -10.13 -26.19 -6.06
C CYS A 258 -9.81 -27.07 -4.83
N LEU A 259 -10.25 -28.34 -4.81
CA LEU A 259 -9.80 -29.31 -3.79
C LEU A 259 -8.33 -29.70 -3.93
N GLU A 260 -7.72 -29.49 -5.11
CA GLU A 260 -6.27 -29.68 -5.29
C GLU A 260 -5.50 -28.59 -4.50
N PRO A 261 -4.68 -28.95 -3.48
CA PRO A 261 -4.03 -27.97 -2.59
C PRO A 261 -3.13 -26.94 -3.31
N ARG A 262 -2.54 -27.32 -4.46
CA ARG A 262 -1.70 -26.42 -5.28
C ARG A 262 -2.53 -25.38 -6.05
N ILE A 263 -3.84 -25.61 -6.20
CA ILE A 263 -4.76 -24.68 -6.85
C ILE A 263 -5.48 -23.84 -5.79
N GLY A 264 -6.16 -24.48 -4.85
CA GLY A 264 -6.89 -23.78 -3.79
C GLY A 264 -8.06 -22.95 -4.29
N SER A 265 -8.78 -22.32 -3.37
CA SER A 265 -10.02 -21.58 -3.65
C SER A 265 -9.85 -20.05 -3.84
N HIS A 266 -8.61 -19.55 -3.86
CA HIS A 266 -8.36 -18.11 -4.01
C HIS A 266 -8.63 -17.66 -5.45
N TYR A 267 -9.38 -16.58 -5.64
CA TYR A 267 -9.68 -15.99 -6.96
C TYR A 267 -10.26 -17.00 -7.95
N ASN A 268 -11.15 -17.87 -7.45
CA ASN A 268 -11.77 -18.96 -8.24
C ASN A 268 -13.20 -18.63 -8.71
N ASN A 269 -13.66 -17.40 -8.47
CA ASN A 269 -14.99 -16.97 -8.92
C ASN A 269 -14.88 -16.35 -10.31
N PRO A 270 -15.57 -16.88 -11.33
CA PRO A 270 -15.65 -16.25 -12.64
C PRO A 270 -16.23 -14.85 -12.53
N SER A 271 -15.50 -13.85 -13.01
CA SER A 271 -15.84 -12.44 -12.85
C SER A 271 -15.00 -11.55 -13.77
N PHE A 272 -15.19 -10.26 -13.69
CA PHE A 272 -14.38 -9.29 -14.42
C PHE A 272 -13.08 -8.87 -13.67
N GLY A 273 -12.76 -9.50 -12.56
CA GLY A 273 -11.59 -9.20 -11.74
C GLY A 273 -11.93 -8.58 -10.43
#